data_32f15155a7c124f0ef003b5cb8c5b0a9
#
_entry.id   32f15155a7c124f0ef003b5cb8c5b0a9
#
_cell.length_a   1.000
_cell.length_b   1.000
_cell.length_c   1.000
_cell.angle_alpha   90.00
_cell.angle_beta   90.00
_cell.angle_gamma   90.00
#
_symmetry.space_group_name_H-M   'P 1'
#
loop_
_entity.id
_entity.type
_entity.pdbx_description
1 polymer ?
#
loop_
_entity_poly.entity_id
_entity_poly.type
_entity_poly.pdbx_seq_one_letter_code
_entity_poly.pdbx_strand_id
1 'polypeptide(L)'
;RAELMEGAGLRADLAERILRREGMADAEAEIKYARRNNICIISATDDDYPEQLRDAVDRPHILFVQGNVEALKCRTLSMVGTREMTPSGLHACNTLVEGLKGVDNLAIVSGLAYGVDSACHRAALANDIPTIAVVPTVLPEVVPAPHRTLADEILRKGGAIVSELHSKTRQNGQLFIARNRII
;
A
#
# COMPACT_ATOMS: atom_id res chain seq x y z
N ARG A 1 2.49 -3.36 -34.84
CA ARG A 1 2.42 -4.78 -34.45
C ARG A 1 3.81 -5.42 -34.43
N ALA A 2 4.57 -5.33 -35.53
CA ALA A 2 5.93 -5.89 -35.62
C ALA A 2 6.82 -5.34 -34.49
N GLU A 3 6.80 -4.05 -34.25
CA GLU A 3 7.59 -3.38 -33.20
C GLU A 3 7.24 -3.91 -31.79
N LEU A 4 5.97 -4.19 -31.49
CA LEU A 4 5.57 -4.78 -30.22
C LEU A 4 5.99 -6.25 -30.09
N MET A 5 5.99 -7.00 -31.19
CA MET A 5 6.37 -8.41 -31.17
C MET A 5 7.89 -8.60 -31.20
N GLU A 6 8.60 -7.89 -32.08
CA GLU A 6 10.04 -8.04 -32.30
C GLU A 6 10.87 -7.19 -31.33
N GLY A 7 10.44 -5.93 -31.08
CA GLY A 7 11.14 -5.01 -30.21
C GLY A 7 10.89 -5.26 -28.72
N ALA A 8 9.64 -5.55 -28.33
CA ALA A 8 9.24 -5.79 -26.93
C ALA A 8 9.01 -7.27 -26.60
N GLY A 9 9.22 -8.20 -27.53
CA GLY A 9 9.07 -9.64 -27.30
C GLY A 9 7.64 -10.10 -26.95
N LEU A 10 6.62 -9.32 -27.31
CA LEU A 10 5.25 -9.62 -26.93
C LEU A 10 4.62 -10.68 -27.84
N ARG A 11 3.80 -11.56 -27.25
CA ARG A 11 2.99 -12.50 -28.03
C ARG A 11 1.99 -11.75 -28.93
N ALA A 12 1.65 -12.34 -30.08
CA ALA A 12 0.79 -11.73 -31.08
C ALA A 12 -0.59 -11.32 -30.55
N ASP A 13 -1.20 -12.18 -29.72
CA ASP A 13 -2.49 -11.92 -29.08
C ASP A 13 -2.45 -10.68 -28.16
N LEU A 14 -1.38 -10.53 -27.37
CA LEU A 14 -1.19 -9.38 -26.50
C LEU A 14 -0.91 -8.10 -27.31
N ALA A 15 -0.08 -8.19 -28.34
CA ALA A 15 0.19 -7.06 -29.23
C ALA A 15 -1.09 -6.55 -29.89
N GLU A 16 -1.99 -7.44 -30.34
CA GLU A 16 -3.29 -7.05 -30.90
C GLU A 16 -4.21 -6.38 -29.88
N ARG A 17 -4.29 -6.90 -28.67
CA ARG A 17 -5.09 -6.29 -27.58
C ARG A 17 -4.60 -4.88 -27.25
N ILE A 18 -3.29 -4.67 -27.21
CA ILE A 18 -2.68 -3.34 -27.01
C ILE A 18 -3.07 -2.38 -28.15
N LEU A 19 -2.94 -2.83 -29.41
CA LEU A 19 -3.30 -2.02 -30.58
C LEU A 19 -4.78 -1.66 -30.61
N ARG A 20 -5.64 -2.56 -30.17
CA ARG A 20 -7.09 -2.31 -30.04
C ARG A 20 -7.43 -1.46 -28.81
N ARG A 21 -6.45 -1.10 -27.99
CA ARG A 21 -6.64 -0.37 -26.74
C ARG A 21 -7.64 -1.07 -25.80
N GLU A 22 -7.62 -2.40 -25.78
CA GLU A 22 -8.44 -3.17 -24.87
C GLU A 22 -8.12 -2.78 -23.42
N GLY A 23 -9.16 -2.58 -22.60
CA GLY A 23 -9.00 -2.14 -21.21
C GLY A 23 -8.97 -0.62 -20.99
N MET A 24 -8.93 0.22 -22.05
CA MET A 24 -8.93 1.69 -21.86
C MET A 24 -10.18 2.18 -21.13
N ALA A 25 -11.36 1.65 -21.48
CA ALA A 25 -12.60 2.03 -20.77
C ALA A 25 -12.57 1.63 -19.29
N ASP A 26 -11.96 0.48 -18.98
CA ASP A 26 -11.77 0.04 -17.58
C ASP A 26 -10.79 0.95 -16.84
N ALA A 27 -9.69 1.34 -17.47
CA ALA A 27 -8.72 2.26 -16.91
C ALA A 27 -9.33 3.66 -16.65
N GLU A 28 -10.13 4.17 -17.60
CA GLU A 28 -10.86 5.43 -17.42
C GLU A 28 -11.88 5.36 -16.27
N ALA A 29 -12.57 4.23 -16.15
CA ALA A 29 -13.50 3.99 -15.04
C ALA A 29 -12.75 3.94 -13.70
N GLU A 30 -11.58 3.30 -13.65
CA GLU A 30 -10.74 3.23 -12.46
C GLU A 30 -10.21 4.61 -12.04
N ILE A 31 -9.75 5.43 -12.99
CA ILE A 31 -9.33 6.81 -12.72
C ILE A 31 -10.49 7.64 -12.13
N LYS A 32 -11.70 7.47 -12.69
CA LYS A 32 -12.90 8.16 -12.17
C LYS A 32 -13.25 7.68 -10.75
N TYR A 33 -13.14 6.38 -10.50
CA TYR A 33 -13.35 5.80 -9.18
C TYR A 33 -12.34 6.35 -8.16
N ALA A 34 -11.06 6.33 -8.48
CA ALA A 34 -9.99 6.83 -7.63
C ALA A 34 -10.19 8.31 -7.27
N ARG A 35 -10.49 9.15 -8.26
CA ARG A 35 -10.76 10.59 -8.04
C ARG A 35 -11.95 10.84 -7.11
N ARG A 36 -13.04 10.09 -7.27
CA ARG A 36 -14.24 10.22 -6.42
C ARG A 36 -13.99 9.84 -4.96
N ASN A 37 -13.01 8.97 -4.72
CA ASN A 37 -12.68 8.46 -3.40
C ASN A 37 -11.40 9.09 -2.81
N ASN A 38 -10.88 10.16 -3.42
CA ASN A 38 -9.62 10.83 -3.02
C ASN A 38 -8.44 9.83 -2.94
N ILE A 39 -8.33 8.96 -3.94
CA ILE A 39 -7.27 7.99 -4.10
C ILE A 39 -6.32 8.47 -5.19
N CYS A 40 -5.03 8.53 -4.88
CA CYS A 40 -3.96 8.75 -5.85
C CYS A 40 -3.59 7.41 -6.49
N ILE A 41 -3.40 7.39 -7.81
CA ILE A 41 -2.87 6.24 -8.54
C ILE A 41 -1.42 6.54 -8.86
N ILE A 42 -0.50 5.68 -8.43
CA ILE A 42 0.94 5.82 -8.62
C ILE A 42 1.44 4.62 -9.42
N SER A 43 2.05 4.89 -10.56
CA SER A 43 2.70 3.88 -11.40
C SER A 43 4.14 3.61 -10.96
N ALA A 44 4.65 2.42 -11.19
CA ALA A 44 6.06 2.07 -10.92
C ALA A 44 7.07 2.94 -11.69
N THR A 45 6.61 3.71 -12.68
CA THR A 45 7.42 4.67 -13.45
C THR A 45 7.36 6.10 -12.92
N ASP A 46 6.47 6.39 -11.97
CA ASP A 46 6.28 7.73 -11.41
C ASP A 46 7.34 8.03 -10.34
N ASP A 47 7.73 9.30 -10.20
CA ASP A 47 8.71 9.72 -9.19
C ASP A 47 8.21 9.52 -7.76
N ASP A 48 6.89 9.53 -7.57
CA ASP A 48 6.24 9.29 -6.28
C ASP A 48 6.17 7.81 -5.88
N TYR A 49 6.60 6.89 -6.76
CA TYR A 49 6.64 5.46 -6.41
C TYR A 49 7.74 5.17 -5.39
N PRO A 50 7.45 4.41 -4.30
CA PRO A 50 8.42 4.13 -3.25
C PRO A 50 9.71 3.50 -3.81
N GLU A 51 10.87 4.13 -3.54
CA GLU A 51 12.15 3.67 -4.05
C GLU A 51 12.46 2.24 -3.60
N GLN A 52 12.16 1.92 -2.35
CA GLN A 52 12.39 0.59 -1.77
C GLN A 52 11.63 -0.53 -2.49
N LEU A 53 10.50 -0.21 -3.15
CA LEU A 53 9.75 -1.18 -3.94
C LEU A 53 10.28 -1.32 -5.38
N ARG A 54 11.08 -0.38 -5.89
CA ARG A 54 11.55 -0.42 -7.27
C ARG A 54 12.42 -1.64 -7.57
N ASP A 55 13.19 -2.08 -6.58
CA ASP A 55 14.11 -3.21 -6.72
C ASP A 55 13.45 -4.56 -6.42
N ALA A 56 12.23 -4.57 -5.93
CA ALA A 56 11.50 -5.82 -5.68
C ALA A 56 11.11 -6.49 -7.02
N VAL A 57 11.43 -7.79 -7.13
CA VAL A 57 11.20 -8.58 -8.36
C VAL A 57 9.71 -8.63 -8.73
N ASP A 58 8.84 -8.72 -7.72
CA ASP A 58 7.40 -8.84 -7.86
C ASP A 58 6.67 -7.57 -7.41
N ARG A 59 7.32 -6.40 -7.56
CA ARG A 59 6.72 -5.11 -7.20
C ARG A 59 5.39 -4.88 -7.90
N PRO A 60 4.42 -4.25 -7.25
CA PRO A 60 3.18 -3.85 -7.90
C PRO A 60 3.46 -2.78 -8.97
N HIS A 61 2.89 -2.92 -10.16
CA HIS A 61 3.02 -1.91 -11.22
C HIS A 61 2.23 -0.63 -10.92
N ILE A 62 1.17 -0.76 -10.14
CA ILE A 62 0.28 0.34 -9.75
C ILE A 62 0.03 0.25 -8.24
N LEU A 63 0.11 1.38 -7.58
CA LEU A 63 -0.33 1.56 -6.20
C LEU A 63 -1.52 2.53 -6.16
N PHE A 64 -2.50 2.19 -5.37
CA PHE A 64 -3.63 3.04 -4.99
C PHE A 64 -3.35 3.58 -3.59
N VAL A 65 -3.30 4.89 -3.44
CA VAL A 65 -2.87 5.54 -2.21
C VAL A 65 -3.92 6.53 -1.74
N GLN A 66 -4.35 6.40 -0.51
CA GLN A 66 -5.18 7.39 0.17
C GLN A 66 -4.36 8.06 1.28
N GLY A 67 -4.43 9.38 1.37
CA GLY A 67 -3.68 10.17 2.36
C GLY A 67 -2.44 10.85 1.78
N ASN A 68 -1.38 10.91 2.58
CA ASN A 68 -0.19 11.68 2.25
C ASN A 68 0.81 10.86 1.41
N VAL A 69 0.92 11.18 0.12
CA VAL A 69 1.86 10.53 -0.81
C VAL A 69 3.31 10.78 -0.40
N GLU A 70 3.63 11.93 0.19
CA GLU A 70 4.99 12.24 0.65
C GLU A 70 5.49 11.28 1.75
N ALA A 71 4.58 10.65 2.50
CA ALA A 71 4.95 9.62 3.47
C ALA A 71 5.62 8.40 2.82
N LEU A 72 5.33 8.13 1.54
CA LEU A 72 5.93 7.02 0.80
C LEU A 72 7.39 7.27 0.42
N LYS A 73 7.85 8.52 0.46
CA LYS A 73 9.22 8.93 0.18
C LYS A 73 10.13 8.87 1.40
N CYS A 74 9.56 8.66 2.59
CA CYS A 74 10.33 8.47 3.81
C CYS A 74 11.13 7.17 3.75
N ARG A 75 12.20 7.10 4.55
CA ARG A 75 12.80 5.82 4.91
C ARG A 75 11.75 5.01 5.67
N THR A 76 11.58 3.76 5.32
CA THR A 76 10.54 2.93 5.95
C THR A 76 11.14 1.86 6.84
N LEU A 77 10.47 1.61 7.97
CA LEU A 77 10.68 0.43 8.79
C LEU A 77 9.42 -0.40 8.80
N SER A 78 9.50 -1.60 8.22
CA SER A 78 8.40 -2.56 8.21
C SER A 78 8.32 -3.29 9.54
N MET A 79 7.15 -3.27 10.16
CA MET A 79 6.89 -3.96 11.42
C MET A 79 5.69 -4.90 11.25
N VAL A 80 5.94 -6.20 11.37
CA VAL A 80 4.92 -7.24 11.19
C VAL A 80 5.02 -8.29 12.29
N GLY A 81 3.93 -8.98 12.57
CA GLY A 81 3.95 -10.04 13.55
C GLY A 81 2.62 -10.76 13.75
N THR A 82 2.50 -11.44 14.86
CA THR A 82 1.31 -12.23 15.20
C THR A 82 0.05 -11.36 15.35
N ARG A 83 -1.08 -11.94 14.98
CA ARG A 83 -2.41 -11.34 15.22
C ARG A 83 -2.86 -11.48 16.68
N GLU A 84 -2.33 -12.48 17.38
CA GLU A 84 -2.55 -12.75 18.81
C GLU A 84 -1.32 -12.31 19.57
N MET A 85 -1.33 -11.06 20.01
CA MET A 85 -0.18 -10.43 20.65
C MET A 85 -0.29 -10.55 22.16
N THR A 86 0.82 -10.93 22.81
CA THR A 86 0.95 -10.94 24.27
C THR A 86 1.17 -9.52 24.82
N PRO A 87 0.94 -9.29 26.14
CA PRO A 87 1.31 -8.02 26.77
C PRO A 87 2.78 -7.64 26.58
N SER A 88 3.69 -8.62 26.64
CA SER A 88 5.12 -8.40 26.36
C SER A 88 5.38 -7.98 24.92
N GLY A 89 4.65 -8.56 23.96
CA GLY A 89 4.73 -8.17 22.55
C GLY A 89 4.25 -6.73 22.33
N LEU A 90 3.16 -6.33 22.99
CA LEU A 90 2.68 -4.96 22.96
C LEU A 90 3.72 -3.99 23.54
N HIS A 91 4.30 -4.34 24.69
CA HIS A 91 5.36 -3.54 25.30
C HIS A 91 6.56 -3.38 24.35
N ALA A 92 7.00 -4.48 23.73
CA ALA A 92 8.11 -4.45 22.77
C ALA A 92 7.81 -3.54 21.56
N CYS A 93 6.62 -3.61 20.98
CA CYS A 93 6.21 -2.72 19.87
C CYS A 93 6.28 -1.25 20.30
N ASN A 94 5.71 -0.92 21.47
CA ASN A 94 5.72 0.45 21.98
C ASN A 94 7.14 0.96 22.23
N THR A 95 7.97 0.18 22.92
CA THR A 95 9.36 0.55 23.23
C THR A 95 10.21 0.75 21.99
N LEU A 96 10.07 -0.16 20.98
CA LEU A 96 10.81 -0.04 19.74
C LEU A 96 10.42 1.22 18.97
N VAL A 97 9.12 1.49 18.83
CA VAL A 97 8.65 2.67 18.09
C VAL A 97 8.96 3.96 18.85
N GLU A 98 8.82 3.98 20.18
CA GLU A 98 9.21 5.12 21.00
C GLU A 98 10.71 5.45 20.87
N GLY A 99 11.57 4.43 20.80
CA GLY A 99 13.00 4.59 20.56
C GLY A 99 13.36 5.18 19.19
N LEU A 100 12.42 5.22 18.25
CA LEU A 100 12.58 5.85 16.94
C LEU A 100 12.11 7.30 16.90
N LYS A 101 11.56 7.82 17.98
CA LYS A 101 11.11 9.21 18.07
C LYS A 101 12.27 10.17 17.80
N GLY A 102 12.04 11.12 16.90
CA GLY A 102 13.05 12.10 16.49
C GLY A 102 14.02 11.61 15.42
N VAL A 103 13.83 10.41 14.89
CA VAL A 103 14.54 9.98 13.67
C VAL A 103 13.90 10.69 12.48
N ASP A 104 14.69 11.49 11.79
CA ASP A 104 14.23 12.25 10.64
C ASP A 104 13.89 11.36 9.45
N ASN A 105 12.86 11.76 8.69
CA ASN A 105 12.45 11.13 7.44
C ASN A 105 12.19 9.62 7.60
N LEU A 106 11.53 9.22 8.68
CA LEU A 106 11.16 7.82 8.96
C LEU A 106 9.64 7.64 8.96
N ALA A 107 9.17 6.57 8.36
CA ALA A 107 7.79 6.10 8.47
C ALA A 107 7.73 4.62 8.88
N ILE A 108 6.74 4.26 9.69
CA ILE A 108 6.46 2.85 10.02
C ILE A 108 5.51 2.28 8.98
N VAL A 109 5.84 1.12 8.41
CA VAL A 109 4.98 0.40 7.46
C VAL A 109 4.46 -0.88 8.10
N SER A 110 3.17 -1.13 8.00
CA SER A 110 2.55 -2.36 8.50
C SER A 110 1.23 -2.67 7.77
N GLY A 111 0.59 -3.77 8.13
CA GLY A 111 -0.56 -4.31 7.39
C GLY A 111 -1.93 -4.01 7.95
N LEU A 112 -2.05 -3.21 8.98
CA LEU A 112 -3.31 -2.87 9.65
C LEU A 112 -4.10 -4.08 10.22
N ALA A 113 -3.48 -5.26 10.30
CA ALA A 113 -4.09 -6.44 10.89
C ALA A 113 -4.17 -6.32 12.43
N TYR A 114 -4.87 -7.26 13.06
CA TYR A 114 -4.85 -7.38 14.53
C TYR A 114 -3.43 -7.64 15.04
N GLY A 115 -3.20 -7.39 16.32
CA GLY A 115 -1.94 -7.70 17.00
C GLY A 115 -0.85 -6.69 16.68
N VAL A 116 0.32 -7.17 16.27
CA VAL A 116 1.53 -6.37 16.07
C VAL A 116 1.30 -5.21 15.10
N ASP A 117 0.64 -5.45 13.96
CA ASP A 117 0.42 -4.42 12.95
C ASP A 117 -0.30 -3.20 13.53
N SER A 118 -1.45 -3.43 14.16
CA SER A 118 -2.23 -2.33 14.76
C SER A 118 -1.52 -1.67 15.95
N ALA A 119 -0.73 -2.43 16.72
CA ALA A 119 0.04 -1.89 17.83
C ALA A 119 1.13 -0.93 17.33
N CYS A 120 1.86 -1.32 16.27
CA CYS A 120 2.90 -0.48 15.69
C CYS A 120 2.34 0.81 15.08
N HIS A 121 1.19 0.74 14.38
CA HIS A 121 0.52 1.95 13.89
C HIS A 121 0.12 2.89 15.04
N ARG A 122 -0.48 2.36 16.13
CA ARG A 122 -0.85 3.18 17.29
C ARG A 122 0.37 3.79 17.97
N ALA A 123 1.45 3.02 18.13
CA ALA A 123 2.70 3.51 18.70
C ALA A 123 3.33 4.61 17.83
N ALA A 124 3.32 4.46 16.50
CA ALA A 124 3.79 5.47 15.58
C ALA A 124 3.00 6.77 15.70
N LEU A 125 1.66 6.68 15.72
CA LEU A 125 0.77 7.82 15.89
C LEU A 125 0.95 8.52 17.24
N ALA A 126 1.21 7.76 18.32
CA ALA A 126 1.46 8.31 19.66
C ALA A 126 2.80 9.05 19.76
N ASN A 127 3.77 8.73 18.90
CA ASN A 127 5.10 9.34 18.86
C ASN A 127 5.28 10.31 17.68
N ASP A 128 4.19 10.69 16.99
CA ASP A 128 4.18 11.61 15.84
C ASP A 128 5.10 11.14 14.68
N ILE A 129 5.25 9.82 14.53
CA ILE A 129 5.95 9.18 13.42
C ILE A 129 4.92 8.87 12.34
N PRO A 130 5.11 9.32 11.09
CA PRO A 130 4.26 8.93 9.96
C PRO A 130 4.14 7.41 9.86
N THR A 131 2.94 6.92 9.52
CA THR A 131 2.76 5.48 9.35
C THR A 131 1.93 5.17 8.10
N ILE A 132 2.30 4.09 7.42
CA ILE A 132 1.74 3.66 6.15
C ILE A 132 1.10 2.29 6.37
N ALA A 133 -0.20 2.20 6.16
CA ALA A 133 -0.91 0.93 6.23
C ALA A 133 -1.08 0.35 4.83
N VAL A 134 -0.48 -0.80 4.58
CA VAL A 134 -0.70 -1.55 3.34
C VAL A 134 -1.86 -2.52 3.57
N VAL A 135 -2.90 -2.46 2.74
CA VAL A 135 -4.13 -3.24 2.95
C VAL A 135 -4.46 -4.16 1.77
N PRO A 136 -5.05 -5.34 2.02
CA PRO A 136 -5.44 -6.29 0.98
C PRO A 136 -6.88 -6.05 0.51
N THR A 137 -7.31 -4.80 0.47
CA THR A 137 -8.68 -4.40 0.09
C THR A 137 -8.66 -3.32 -0.97
N VAL A 138 -9.74 -3.20 -1.70
CA VAL A 138 -9.98 -2.08 -2.60
C VAL A 138 -10.26 -0.83 -1.76
N LEU A 139 -9.47 0.23 -1.94
CA LEU A 139 -9.71 1.48 -1.22
C LEU A 139 -11.02 2.15 -1.65
N PRO A 140 -11.75 2.81 -0.76
CA PRO A 140 -11.36 3.19 0.61
C PRO A 140 -11.71 2.14 1.68
N GLU A 141 -12.02 0.91 1.31
CA GLU A 141 -12.34 -0.12 2.27
C GLU A 141 -11.09 -0.60 3.01
N VAL A 142 -11.20 -0.79 4.32
CA VAL A 142 -10.14 -1.35 5.16
C VAL A 142 -10.64 -2.54 5.97
N VAL A 143 -9.79 -3.53 6.13
CA VAL A 143 -10.03 -4.68 7.01
C VAL A 143 -8.89 -4.84 8.01
N PRO A 144 -9.22 -5.25 9.25
CA PRO A 144 -10.56 -5.56 9.75
C PRO A 144 -11.39 -4.30 10.01
N ALA A 145 -12.71 -4.40 9.91
CA ALA A 145 -13.62 -3.26 10.08
C ALA A 145 -13.43 -2.47 11.41
N PRO A 146 -13.13 -3.10 12.56
CA PRO A 146 -12.83 -2.38 13.80
C PRO A 146 -11.59 -1.47 13.71
N HIS A 147 -10.71 -1.64 12.71
CA HIS A 147 -9.55 -0.76 12.50
C HIS A 147 -9.84 0.46 11.61
N ARG A 148 -11.11 0.68 11.22
CA ARG A 148 -11.50 1.86 10.44
C ARG A 148 -11.07 3.15 11.14
N THR A 149 -11.35 3.30 12.43
CA THR A 149 -10.95 4.47 13.22
C THR A 149 -9.43 4.66 13.24
N LEU A 150 -8.66 3.57 13.31
CA LEU A 150 -7.20 3.63 13.25
C LEU A 150 -6.72 4.09 11.86
N ALA A 151 -7.35 3.60 10.79
CA ALA A 151 -7.06 4.06 9.43
C ALA A 151 -7.36 5.56 9.25
N ASP A 152 -8.50 6.02 9.74
CA ASP A 152 -8.87 7.45 9.71
C ASP A 152 -7.86 8.31 10.50
N GLU A 153 -7.35 7.80 11.62
CA GLU A 153 -6.33 8.48 12.40
C GLU A 153 -4.98 8.54 11.68
N ILE A 154 -4.57 7.46 11.01
CA ILE A 154 -3.39 7.42 10.13
C ILE A 154 -3.47 8.53 9.09
N LEU A 155 -4.60 8.62 8.37
CA LEU A 155 -4.81 9.64 7.35
C LEU A 155 -4.77 11.05 7.93
N ARG A 156 -5.45 11.29 9.05
CA ARG A 156 -5.53 12.58 9.71
C ARG A 156 -4.17 13.07 10.21
N LYS A 157 -3.28 12.16 10.63
CA LYS A 157 -1.93 12.47 11.12
C LYS A 157 -0.85 12.46 10.02
N GLY A 158 -1.25 12.51 8.76
CA GLY A 158 -0.32 12.66 7.64
C GLY A 158 0.34 11.35 7.19
N GLY A 159 -0.23 10.21 7.55
CA GLY A 159 0.14 8.91 7.00
C GLY A 159 -0.62 8.57 5.72
N ALA A 160 -0.50 7.32 5.28
CA ALA A 160 -1.14 6.82 4.07
C ALA A 160 -1.71 5.42 4.24
N ILE A 161 -2.75 5.12 3.45
CA ILE A 161 -3.27 3.77 3.24
C ILE A 161 -2.96 3.37 1.80
N VAL A 162 -2.34 2.22 1.60
CA VAL A 162 -1.85 1.75 0.31
C VAL A 162 -2.46 0.39 -0.05
N SER A 163 -2.86 0.25 -1.29
CA SER A 163 -3.31 -1.03 -1.86
C SER A 163 -2.80 -1.18 -3.30
N GLU A 164 -2.67 -2.40 -3.79
CA GLU A 164 -2.42 -2.70 -5.21
C GLU A 164 -3.71 -3.07 -5.97
N LEU A 165 -4.85 -3.06 -5.30
CA LEU A 165 -6.10 -3.62 -5.83
C LEU A 165 -6.96 -2.55 -6.49
N HIS A 166 -7.30 -2.77 -7.76
CA HIS A 166 -8.24 -1.92 -8.49
C HIS A 166 -9.70 -2.21 -8.09
N SER A 167 -10.62 -1.27 -8.37
CA SER A 167 -12.01 -1.28 -7.91
C SER A 167 -12.82 -2.53 -8.25
N LYS A 168 -12.47 -3.25 -9.31
CA LYS A 168 -13.15 -4.48 -9.74
C LYS A 168 -12.54 -5.76 -9.15
N THR A 169 -11.53 -5.65 -8.28
CA THR A 169 -10.90 -6.82 -7.68
C THR A 169 -11.86 -7.53 -6.73
N ARG A 170 -12.02 -8.84 -6.90
CA ARG A 170 -12.80 -9.68 -5.99
C ARG A 170 -11.97 -10.08 -4.79
N GLN A 171 -12.48 -9.81 -3.60
CA GLN A 171 -11.84 -10.18 -2.34
C GLN A 171 -11.69 -11.69 -2.20
N ASN A 172 -10.49 -12.14 -1.80
CA ASN A 172 -10.21 -13.51 -1.44
C ASN A 172 -9.05 -13.58 -0.43
N GLY A 173 -8.87 -14.75 0.21
CA GLY A 173 -7.85 -14.93 1.26
C GLY A 173 -6.40 -14.81 0.76
N GLN A 174 -6.13 -15.07 -0.51
CA GLN A 174 -4.76 -15.00 -1.08
C GLN A 174 -4.24 -13.57 -1.14
N LEU A 175 -5.13 -12.57 -1.24
CA LEU A 175 -4.74 -11.16 -1.26
C LEU A 175 -4.01 -10.72 0.02
N PHE A 176 -4.34 -11.34 1.15
CA PHE A 176 -3.64 -11.07 2.41
C PHE A 176 -2.18 -11.52 2.39
N ILE A 177 -1.90 -12.63 1.70
CA ILE A 177 -0.54 -13.15 1.54
C ILE A 177 0.21 -12.32 0.51
N ALA A 178 -0.42 -12.07 -0.64
CA ALA A 178 0.18 -11.29 -1.73
C ALA A 178 0.57 -9.87 -1.29
N ARG A 179 -0.26 -9.20 -0.47
CA ARG A 179 0.00 -7.88 0.07
C ARG A 179 1.30 -7.79 0.87
N ASN A 180 1.70 -8.85 1.58
CA ASN A 180 2.85 -8.80 2.49
C ASN A 180 4.17 -8.45 1.79
N ARG A 181 4.29 -8.69 0.48
CA ARG A 181 5.47 -8.30 -0.30
C ARG A 181 5.63 -6.78 -0.48
N ILE A 182 4.59 -6.03 -0.16
CA ILE A 182 4.58 -4.55 -0.26
C ILE A 182 4.95 -3.92 1.09
N ILE A 183 4.82 -4.66 2.18
CA ILE A 183 5.27 -4.24 3.50
C ILE A 183 6.78 -4.44 3.61
#